data_6fd372e98f8a418cf48ef9420439acf9
#
_entry.id   6fd372e98f8a418cf48ef9420439acf9
#
_cell.length_a   1.000
_cell.length_b   1.000
_cell.length_c   1.000
_cell.angle_alpha   90.00
_cell.angle_beta   90.00
_cell.angle_gamma   90.00
#
_symmetry.space_group_name_H-M   'P 1'
#
loop_
_entity.id
_entity.type
_entity.pdbx_description
1 polymer ?
#
loop_
_entity_poly.entity_id
_entity_poly.type
_entity_poly.pdbx_seq_one_letter_code
_entity_poly.pdbx_strand_id
1 'polypeptide(L)'
;MSRRLLWFLLLIIAALALAVVLIPAMVIQPFRPQSPRGLEISFALKRIAPVLTIVILIACLALVVKLWRGARWSRIALVLLMVPAMLSAWFARQNHFEWMFNPLARAGYVTANAATFVADSDLVMAVARNGEAAAYPIRQLAYHHLVQDTVGGVPIVVTY
;
A
#
# COMPACT_ATOMS: atom_id res chain seq x y z
N MET A 1 -2.11 -34.18 18.66
CA MET A 1 -3.10 -33.14 18.34
C MET A 1 -4.11 -33.71 17.35
N SER A 2 -5.41 -33.57 17.63
CA SER A 2 -6.44 -34.13 16.74
C SER A 2 -6.43 -33.42 15.36
N ARG A 3 -6.82 -34.13 14.29
CA ARG A 3 -6.89 -33.58 12.93
C ARG A 3 -7.85 -32.38 12.85
N ARG A 4 -8.94 -32.42 13.62
CA ARG A 4 -9.92 -31.30 13.70
C ARG A 4 -9.28 -30.04 14.27
N LEU A 5 -8.45 -30.18 15.30
CA LEU A 5 -7.74 -29.05 15.91
C LEU A 5 -6.73 -28.43 14.94
N LEU A 6 -6.01 -29.25 14.14
CA LEU A 6 -5.09 -28.72 13.12
C LEU A 6 -5.81 -27.92 12.04
N TRP A 7 -6.99 -28.33 11.58
CA TRP A 7 -7.82 -27.58 10.65
C TRP A 7 -8.30 -26.27 11.26
N PHE A 8 -8.74 -26.30 12.51
CA PHE A 8 -9.19 -25.09 13.22
C PHE A 8 -8.05 -24.06 13.38
N LEU A 9 -6.87 -24.55 13.74
CA LEU A 9 -5.68 -23.72 13.84
C LEU A 9 -5.31 -23.10 12.49
N LEU A 10 -5.34 -23.87 11.40
CA LEU A 10 -5.06 -23.36 10.07
C LEU A 10 -6.04 -22.25 9.67
N LEU A 11 -7.32 -22.40 9.94
CA LEU A 11 -8.34 -21.39 9.68
C LEU A 11 -8.08 -20.10 10.48
N ILE A 12 -7.80 -20.21 11.77
CA ILE A 12 -7.50 -19.05 12.64
C ILE A 12 -6.25 -18.32 12.15
N ILE A 13 -5.19 -19.06 11.85
CA ILE A 13 -3.91 -18.46 11.44
C ILE A 13 -4.05 -17.80 10.06
N ALA A 14 -4.79 -18.40 9.12
CA ALA A 14 -5.09 -17.78 7.83
C ALA A 14 -5.96 -16.51 7.98
N ALA A 15 -6.96 -16.54 8.87
CA ALA A 15 -7.76 -15.36 9.19
C ALA A 15 -6.93 -14.24 9.84
N LEU A 16 -5.99 -14.61 10.71
CA LEU A 16 -5.05 -13.66 11.33
C LEU A 16 -4.15 -12.98 10.28
N ALA A 17 -3.68 -13.73 9.27
CA ALA A 17 -2.92 -13.15 8.16
C ALA A 17 -3.70 -12.05 7.43
N LEU A 18 -4.97 -12.31 7.14
CA LEU A 18 -5.87 -11.32 6.53
C LEU A 18 -6.08 -10.11 7.46
N ALA A 19 -6.36 -10.36 8.74
CA ALA A 19 -6.62 -9.30 9.71
C ALA A 19 -5.45 -8.32 9.82
N VAL A 20 -4.21 -8.81 9.86
CA VAL A 20 -2.99 -7.99 9.96
C VAL A 20 -2.88 -7.00 8.78
N VAL A 21 -3.35 -7.35 7.59
CA VAL A 21 -3.29 -6.50 6.40
C VAL A 21 -4.55 -5.65 6.24
N LEU A 22 -5.73 -6.22 6.48
CA LEU A 22 -7.00 -5.54 6.24
C LEU A 22 -7.33 -4.52 7.32
N ILE A 23 -7.04 -4.79 8.61
CA ILE A 23 -7.35 -3.86 9.69
C ILE A 23 -6.70 -2.48 9.47
N PRO A 24 -5.39 -2.36 9.18
CA PRO A 24 -4.79 -1.07 8.87
C PRO A 24 -5.45 -0.37 7.68
N ALA A 25 -5.73 -1.12 6.60
CA ALA A 25 -6.35 -0.56 5.41
C ALA A 25 -7.78 -0.03 5.69
N MET A 26 -8.54 -0.72 6.52
CA MET A 26 -9.90 -0.31 6.90
C MET A 26 -9.93 0.87 7.87
N VAL A 27 -8.94 0.96 8.77
CA VAL A 27 -8.88 2.04 9.76
C VAL A 27 -8.42 3.35 9.15
N ILE A 28 -7.48 3.33 8.18
CA ILE A 28 -6.95 4.52 7.51
C ILE A 28 -7.57 4.76 6.14
N GLN A 29 -8.87 4.49 5.99
CA GLN A 29 -9.58 4.78 4.74
C GLN A 29 -9.60 6.28 4.44
N PRO A 30 -9.31 6.69 3.18
CA PRO A 30 -9.47 8.07 2.75
C PRO A 30 -10.90 8.57 2.99
N PHE A 31 -11.06 9.87 3.26
CA PHE A 31 -12.34 10.57 3.44
C PHE A 31 -13.21 10.10 4.61
N ARG A 32 -12.66 9.28 5.53
CA ARG A 32 -13.34 8.90 6.77
C ARG A 32 -12.66 9.51 7.98
N PRO A 33 -13.42 9.85 9.05
CA PRO A 33 -12.84 10.30 10.31
C PRO A 33 -11.88 9.25 10.86
N GLN A 34 -10.69 9.67 11.22
CA GLN A 34 -9.65 8.79 11.77
C GLN A 34 -9.38 9.18 13.22
N SER A 35 -9.22 8.20 14.09
CA SER A 35 -8.84 8.45 15.47
C SER A 35 -7.34 8.31 15.68
N PRO A 36 -6.70 9.10 16.59
CA PRO A 36 -5.27 8.97 16.88
C PRO A 36 -4.88 7.54 17.26
N ARG A 37 -5.67 6.88 18.11
CA ARG A 37 -5.43 5.49 18.51
C ARG A 37 -5.54 4.50 17.35
N GLY A 38 -6.50 4.73 16.44
CA GLY A 38 -6.64 3.91 15.23
C GLY A 38 -5.41 4.02 14.33
N LEU A 39 -4.88 5.24 14.17
CA LEU A 39 -3.66 5.49 13.39
C LEU A 39 -2.45 4.80 14.02
N GLU A 40 -2.26 4.91 15.34
CA GLU A 40 -1.17 4.23 16.07
C GLU A 40 -1.21 2.71 15.87
N ILE A 41 -2.38 2.09 16.06
CA ILE A 41 -2.56 0.65 15.86
C ILE A 41 -2.27 0.27 14.42
N SER A 42 -2.80 1.02 13.45
CA SER A 42 -2.60 0.74 12.03
C SER A 42 -1.14 0.86 11.63
N PHE A 43 -0.45 1.88 12.12
CA PHE A 43 0.97 2.07 11.87
C PHE A 43 1.81 0.93 12.48
N ALA A 44 1.53 0.55 13.73
CA ALA A 44 2.22 -0.55 14.40
C ALA A 44 2.02 -1.88 13.65
N LEU A 45 0.77 -2.21 13.26
CA LEU A 45 0.46 -3.40 12.48
C LEU A 45 1.16 -3.37 11.11
N LYS A 46 1.10 -2.25 10.39
CA LYS A 46 1.73 -2.12 9.07
C LYS A 46 3.25 -2.30 9.15
N ARG A 47 3.88 -1.80 10.22
CA ARG A 47 5.33 -1.93 10.44
C ARG A 47 5.76 -3.40 10.64
N ILE A 48 4.98 -4.20 11.37
CA ILE A 48 5.33 -5.60 11.65
C ILE A 48 4.77 -6.57 10.60
N ALA A 49 3.76 -6.17 9.83
CA ALA A 49 3.06 -7.02 8.87
C ALA A 49 3.99 -7.77 7.90
N PRO A 50 5.05 -7.17 7.31
CA PRO A 50 5.94 -7.88 6.39
C PRO A 50 6.62 -9.10 7.00
N VAL A 51 7.04 -9.03 8.26
CA VAL A 51 7.67 -10.15 8.96
C VAL A 51 6.62 -11.11 9.48
N LEU A 52 5.57 -10.59 10.14
CA LEU A 52 4.52 -11.39 10.76
C LEU A 52 3.80 -12.27 9.72
N THR A 53 3.47 -11.72 8.55
CA THR A 53 2.78 -12.49 7.49
C THR A 53 3.65 -13.62 6.92
N ILE A 54 4.98 -13.48 6.88
CA ILE A 54 5.88 -14.59 6.53
C ILE A 54 5.87 -15.68 7.60
N VAL A 55 5.97 -15.30 8.86
CA VAL A 55 5.92 -16.27 9.97
C VAL A 55 4.60 -17.05 9.94
N ILE A 56 3.48 -16.34 9.72
CA ILE A 56 2.16 -16.94 9.56
C ILE A 56 2.12 -17.88 8.36
N LEU A 57 2.67 -17.48 7.21
CA LEU A 57 2.71 -18.29 6.00
C LEU A 57 3.48 -19.60 6.21
N ILE A 58 4.63 -19.52 6.90
CA ILE A 58 5.44 -20.69 7.25
C ILE A 58 4.65 -21.62 8.20
N ALA A 59 3.96 -21.06 9.19
CA ALA A 59 3.12 -21.84 10.11
C ALA A 59 1.94 -22.52 9.38
N CYS A 60 1.28 -21.81 8.46
CA CYS A 60 0.25 -22.38 7.59
C CYS A 60 0.81 -23.54 6.75
N LEU A 61 1.97 -23.35 6.13
CA LEU A 61 2.62 -24.38 5.31
C LEU A 61 2.94 -25.63 6.14
N ALA A 62 3.47 -25.47 7.36
CA ALA A 62 3.74 -26.58 8.26
C ALA A 62 2.46 -27.36 8.63
N LEU A 63 1.34 -26.65 8.86
CA LEU A 63 0.05 -27.29 9.11
C LEU A 63 -0.49 -28.00 7.87
N VAL A 64 -0.35 -27.40 6.69
CA VAL A 64 -0.74 -28.02 5.42
C VAL A 64 0.03 -29.32 5.19
N VAL A 65 1.35 -29.31 5.39
CA VAL A 65 2.17 -30.53 5.26
C VAL A 65 1.69 -31.64 6.20
N LYS A 66 1.38 -31.31 7.48
CA LYS A 66 0.83 -32.28 8.44
C LYS A 66 -0.54 -32.81 8.05
N LEU A 67 -1.38 -31.98 7.41
CA LEU A 67 -2.74 -32.32 7.01
C LEU A 67 -2.83 -32.95 5.62
N TRP A 68 -1.75 -32.96 4.85
CA TRP A 68 -1.73 -33.35 3.43
C TRP A 68 -2.22 -34.77 3.18
N ARG A 69 -2.03 -35.67 4.15
CA ARG A 69 -2.50 -37.05 4.07
C ARG A 69 -4.01 -37.13 4.26
N GLY A 70 -4.76 -36.95 3.18
CA GLY A 70 -6.23 -36.97 3.22
C GLY A 70 -6.85 -37.18 1.86
N ALA A 71 -8.19 -37.17 1.82
CA ALA A 71 -8.95 -37.24 0.58
C ALA A 71 -8.61 -36.07 -0.37
N ARG A 72 -8.83 -36.25 -1.66
CA ARG A 72 -8.54 -35.21 -2.69
C ARG A 72 -9.18 -33.86 -2.36
N TRP A 73 -10.40 -33.84 -1.90
CA TRP A 73 -11.12 -32.62 -1.52
C TRP A 73 -10.47 -31.90 -0.34
N SER A 74 -9.94 -32.65 0.64
CA SER A 74 -9.18 -32.03 1.76
C SER A 74 -7.93 -31.31 1.25
N ARG A 75 -7.22 -31.84 0.25
CA ARG A 75 -6.03 -31.20 -0.33
C ARG A 75 -6.39 -29.92 -1.08
N ILE A 76 -7.49 -29.94 -1.84
CA ILE A 76 -8.00 -28.73 -2.50
C ILE A 76 -8.33 -27.65 -1.46
N ALA A 77 -9.04 -27.99 -0.39
CA ALA A 77 -9.35 -27.06 0.68
C ALA A 77 -8.08 -26.48 1.35
N LEU A 78 -7.05 -27.31 1.57
CA LEU A 78 -5.77 -26.86 2.11
C LEU A 78 -5.08 -25.85 1.20
N VAL A 79 -5.05 -26.09 -0.11
CA VAL A 79 -4.49 -25.17 -1.09
C VAL A 79 -5.27 -23.85 -1.11
N LEU A 80 -6.61 -23.92 -1.11
CA LEU A 80 -7.45 -22.72 -1.08
C LEU A 80 -7.24 -21.88 0.20
N LEU A 81 -7.02 -22.52 1.35
CA LEU A 81 -6.72 -21.82 2.60
C LEU A 81 -5.32 -21.20 2.63
N MET A 82 -4.39 -21.67 1.80
CA MET A 82 -3.08 -21.01 1.65
C MET A 82 -3.16 -19.69 0.88
N VAL A 83 -4.13 -19.53 -0.03
CA VAL A 83 -4.25 -18.34 -0.87
C VAL A 83 -4.34 -17.05 -0.05
N PRO A 84 -5.23 -16.92 0.97
CA PRO A 84 -5.28 -15.73 1.82
C PRO A 84 -3.94 -15.42 2.50
N ALA A 85 -3.25 -16.43 3.01
CA ALA A 85 -1.97 -16.24 3.68
C ALA A 85 -0.87 -15.77 2.70
N MET A 86 -0.84 -16.32 1.49
CA MET A 86 0.09 -15.91 0.42
C MET A 86 -0.19 -14.48 -0.04
N LEU A 87 -1.45 -14.14 -0.29
CA LEU A 87 -1.87 -12.80 -0.68
C LEU A 87 -1.55 -11.79 0.42
N SER A 88 -1.82 -12.10 1.69
CA SER A 88 -1.48 -11.25 2.83
C SER A 88 0.03 -11.00 2.92
N ALA A 89 0.85 -12.03 2.73
CA ALA A 89 2.30 -11.90 2.73
C ALA A 89 2.81 -11.02 1.57
N TRP A 90 2.18 -11.09 0.42
CA TRP A 90 2.50 -10.24 -0.73
C TRP A 90 2.04 -8.80 -0.50
N PHE A 91 0.77 -8.58 -0.14
CA PHE A 91 0.21 -7.24 0.10
C PHE A 91 0.91 -6.49 1.22
N ALA A 92 1.33 -7.19 2.29
CA ALA A 92 2.07 -6.57 3.41
C ALA A 92 3.37 -5.88 2.99
N ARG A 93 3.92 -6.22 1.81
CA ARG A 93 5.17 -5.65 1.27
C ARG A 93 4.95 -4.56 0.25
N GLN A 94 3.69 -4.36 -0.17
CA GLN A 94 3.38 -3.37 -1.18
C GLN A 94 3.21 -1.99 -0.55
N ASN A 95 3.70 -0.98 -1.23
CA ASN A 95 3.36 0.41 -0.91
C ASN A 95 2.10 0.81 -1.69
N HIS A 96 0.95 0.64 -1.04
CA HIS A 96 -0.35 0.93 -1.65
C HIS A 96 -0.48 2.41 -2.06
N PHE A 97 0.20 3.31 -1.38
CA PHE A 97 0.19 4.74 -1.70
C PHE A 97 0.99 5.04 -2.98
N GLU A 98 2.13 4.38 -3.18
CA GLU A 98 2.86 4.47 -4.46
C GLU A 98 2.02 3.95 -5.62
N TRP A 99 1.27 2.88 -5.41
CA TRP A 99 0.36 2.37 -6.43
C TRP A 99 -0.78 3.34 -6.75
N MET A 100 -1.35 3.95 -5.72
CA MET A 100 -2.50 4.84 -5.85
C MET A 100 -2.11 6.17 -6.50
N PHE A 101 -0.98 6.73 -6.11
CA PHE A 101 -0.58 8.08 -6.49
C PHE A 101 0.48 8.12 -7.58
N ASN A 102 1.14 7.00 -7.84
CA ASN A 102 2.17 6.87 -8.88
C ASN A 102 3.08 8.10 -8.99
N PRO A 103 3.84 8.45 -7.90
CA PRO A 103 4.63 9.67 -7.87
C PRO A 103 5.64 9.68 -9.01
N LEU A 104 5.82 10.84 -9.64
CA LEU A 104 6.75 11.00 -10.74
C LEU A 104 8.19 10.87 -10.22
N ALA A 105 8.97 9.96 -10.79
CA ALA A 105 10.40 9.85 -10.52
C ALA A 105 11.17 11.10 -11.00
N ARG A 106 10.71 11.68 -12.12
CA ARG A 106 11.19 12.95 -12.67
C ARG A 106 10.04 13.66 -13.37
N ALA A 107 9.81 14.93 -13.02
CA ALA A 107 8.90 15.79 -13.77
C ALA A 107 9.58 16.27 -15.05
N GLY A 108 8.84 16.28 -16.16
CA GLY A 108 9.25 16.94 -17.40
C GLY A 108 8.72 18.37 -17.42
N TYR A 109 9.53 19.32 -17.86
CA TYR A 109 9.16 20.74 -17.94
C TYR A 109 9.17 21.24 -19.36
N VAL A 110 8.25 22.14 -19.63
CA VAL A 110 8.20 22.96 -20.85
C VAL A 110 8.18 24.44 -20.47
N THR A 111 8.56 25.31 -21.37
CA THR A 111 8.42 26.75 -21.14
C THR A 111 6.94 27.14 -21.04
N ALA A 112 6.61 28.19 -20.28
CA ALA A 112 5.23 28.65 -20.11
C ALA A 112 4.52 28.89 -21.45
N ASN A 113 5.21 29.43 -22.46
CA ASN A 113 4.65 29.67 -23.78
C ASN A 113 4.37 28.37 -24.59
N ALA A 114 5.02 27.28 -24.26
CA ALA A 114 4.82 25.99 -24.90
C ALA A 114 3.79 25.10 -24.15
N ALA A 115 3.30 25.56 -22.99
CA ALA A 115 2.36 24.81 -22.15
C ALA A 115 0.90 24.94 -22.65
N THR A 116 0.63 24.56 -23.89
CA THR A 116 -0.69 24.66 -24.54
C THR A 116 -1.77 23.77 -23.90
N PHE A 117 -1.38 22.87 -23.04
CA PHE A 117 -2.28 21.97 -22.28
C PHE A 117 -2.82 22.60 -21.00
N VAL A 118 -2.36 23.79 -20.61
CA VAL A 118 -2.84 24.56 -19.47
C VAL A 118 -3.75 25.68 -19.99
N ALA A 119 -5.01 25.70 -19.58
CA ALA A 119 -5.95 26.74 -19.94
C ALA A 119 -5.76 27.98 -19.04
N ASP A 120 -6.15 29.16 -19.54
CA ASP A 120 -6.06 30.43 -18.78
C ASP A 120 -6.85 30.41 -17.47
N SER A 121 -7.87 29.54 -17.38
CA SER A 121 -8.69 29.32 -16.17
C SER A 121 -8.14 28.29 -15.21
N ASP A 122 -7.07 27.57 -15.58
CA ASP A 122 -6.51 26.53 -14.73
C ASP A 122 -5.70 27.14 -13.57
N LEU A 123 -5.88 26.59 -12.39
CA LEU A 123 -5.09 26.96 -11.22
C LEU A 123 -3.69 26.36 -11.35
N VAL A 124 -2.69 27.18 -11.09
CA VAL A 124 -1.28 26.83 -11.15
C VAL A 124 -0.60 27.22 -9.84
N MET A 125 0.14 26.30 -9.25
CA MET A 125 1.03 26.58 -8.14
C MET A 125 2.40 27.00 -8.70
N ALA A 126 2.85 28.22 -8.39
CA ALA A 126 4.15 28.71 -8.83
C ALA A 126 5.12 28.80 -7.66
N VAL A 127 6.36 28.38 -7.87
CA VAL A 127 7.47 28.51 -6.93
C VAL A 127 8.60 29.25 -7.61
N ALA A 128 9.08 30.33 -6.98
CA ALA A 128 10.24 31.06 -7.45
C ALA A 128 11.33 31.10 -6.37
N ARG A 129 12.56 30.78 -6.75
CA ARG A 129 13.71 30.77 -5.84
C ARG A 129 15.00 31.10 -6.62
N ASN A 130 15.83 31.97 -6.07
CA ASN A 130 17.16 32.29 -6.62
C ASN A 130 17.18 32.60 -8.13
N GLY A 131 16.16 33.33 -8.63
CA GLY A 131 16.04 33.70 -10.05
C GLY A 131 15.49 32.62 -10.98
N GLU A 132 15.17 31.46 -10.48
CA GLU A 132 14.48 30.39 -11.20
C GLU A 132 13.03 30.28 -10.74
N ALA A 133 12.11 29.95 -11.67
CA ALA A 133 10.71 29.75 -11.36
C ALA A 133 10.18 28.49 -12.04
N ALA A 134 9.38 27.71 -11.34
CA ALA A 134 8.67 26.56 -11.87
C ALA A 134 7.17 26.68 -11.54
N ALA A 135 6.33 26.20 -12.43
CA ALA A 135 4.87 26.22 -12.31
C ALA A 135 4.31 24.81 -12.42
N TYR A 136 3.40 24.49 -11.53
CA TYR A 136 2.80 23.14 -11.38
C TYR A 136 1.28 23.29 -11.54
N PRO A 137 0.70 22.89 -12.67
CA PRO A 137 -0.74 22.92 -12.84
C PRO A 137 -1.42 21.98 -11.84
N ILE A 138 -2.36 22.54 -11.06
CA ILE A 138 -3.06 21.79 -9.98
C ILE A 138 -3.74 20.55 -10.52
N ARG A 139 -4.32 20.63 -11.72
CA ARG A 139 -4.97 19.51 -12.39
C ARG A 139 -4.03 18.32 -12.59
N GLN A 140 -2.75 18.56 -12.89
CA GLN A 140 -1.74 17.51 -13.05
C GLN A 140 -1.23 17.02 -11.68
N LEU A 141 -1.02 17.94 -10.73
CA LEU A 141 -0.66 17.58 -9.37
C LEU A 141 -1.69 16.64 -8.73
N ALA A 142 -2.98 16.81 -9.02
CA ALA A 142 -4.04 15.97 -8.51
C ALA A 142 -3.91 14.48 -8.91
N TYR A 143 -3.23 14.17 -10.01
CA TYR A 143 -2.95 12.78 -10.42
C TYR A 143 -1.76 12.15 -9.67
N HIS A 144 -0.75 12.96 -9.37
CA HIS A 144 0.51 12.47 -8.82
C HIS A 144 0.65 12.74 -7.31
N HIS A 145 -0.13 13.69 -6.78
CA HIS A 145 -0.16 14.15 -5.39
C HIS A 145 1.18 14.61 -4.80
N LEU A 146 2.29 14.22 -5.40
CA LEU A 146 3.62 14.51 -4.91
C LEU A 146 4.59 14.61 -6.08
N VAL A 147 5.23 15.78 -6.22
CA VAL A 147 6.28 16.03 -7.21
C VAL A 147 7.53 16.50 -6.49
N GLN A 148 8.63 15.77 -6.68
CA GLN A 148 9.95 16.17 -6.20
C GLN A 148 10.64 16.97 -7.29
N ASP A 149 11.20 18.12 -6.91
CA ASP A 149 11.89 19.03 -7.85
C ASP A 149 13.01 19.80 -7.17
N THR A 150 13.77 20.52 -7.98
CA THR A 150 14.80 21.47 -7.54
C THR A 150 14.59 22.80 -8.25
N VAL A 151 14.32 23.87 -7.50
CA VAL A 151 14.11 25.22 -8.05
C VAL A 151 15.17 26.15 -7.48
N GLY A 152 15.93 26.81 -8.33
CA GLY A 152 17.04 27.69 -7.93
C GLY A 152 18.09 27.00 -7.05
N GLY A 153 18.36 25.71 -7.34
CA GLY A 153 19.30 24.89 -6.56
C GLY A 153 18.76 24.38 -5.22
N VAL A 154 17.50 24.67 -4.87
CA VAL A 154 16.87 24.24 -3.61
C VAL A 154 15.93 23.07 -3.88
N PRO A 155 16.14 21.90 -3.25
CA PRO A 155 15.22 20.78 -3.35
C PRO A 155 13.89 21.13 -2.68
N ILE A 156 12.81 20.86 -3.39
CA ILE A 156 11.43 21.10 -2.94
C ILE A 156 10.55 19.87 -3.16
N VAL A 157 9.46 19.80 -2.44
CA VAL A 157 8.37 18.86 -2.67
C VAL A 157 7.08 19.65 -2.81
N VAL A 158 6.44 19.50 -3.96
CA VAL A 158 5.14 20.11 -4.25
C VAL A 158 4.07 19.06 -4.03
N THR A 159 3.04 19.40 -3.25
CA THR A 159 1.93 18.48 -2.90
C THR A 159 0.59 19.16 -3.12
N TYR A 160 -0.40 18.36 -3.51
CA TYR A 160 -1.80 18.77 -3.62
C TYR A 160 -2.73 17.64 -3.17
#